data_af05ee6b3a290b98c04059f5cb34f901
#
_entry.id   af05ee6b3a290b98c04059f5cb34f901
#
_cell.length_a   1.000
_cell.length_b   1.000
_cell.length_c   1.000
_cell.angle_alpha   90.00
_cell.angle_beta   90.00
_cell.angle_gamma   90.00
#
_symmetry.space_group_name_H-M   'P 1'
#
loop_
_entity.id
_entity.type
_entity.pdbx_description
1 polymer ?
#
loop_
_entity_poly.entity_id
_entity_poly.type
_entity_poly.pdbx_seq_one_letter_code
_entity_poly.pdbx_strand_id
1 'polypeptide(L)'
;MELASYSDSAVRLVNTEEPARGTDTLTSVEAVRALFGAGSQAAARRATEADVTRFRSVRARLRAVFTAADAGEATRAVDLLNSLLLEFPVSPQISGHDYLDDEGRPRWHMHLADHPSNATAGYAATAAMGLAFHLTEYGVDRLGLCQAAPCRNAYLDTSTNRSRRYCSDRCATRANVAAYRARKRLGAERSADTGRTAQSSQETTARTER
;
A
#
# COMPACT_ATOMS: atom_id res chain seq x y z
N MET A 1 17.37 0.19 -13.49
CA MET A 1 16.10 0.17 -12.75
C MET A 1 16.44 -0.37 -11.37
N GLU A 2 16.23 0.43 -10.33
CA GLU A 2 16.56 -0.02 -8.96
C GLU A 2 15.55 -1.06 -8.49
N LEU A 3 16.02 -2.10 -7.80
CA LEU A 3 15.18 -3.17 -7.24
C LEU A 3 14.04 -2.62 -6.36
N ALA A 4 14.24 -1.46 -5.75
CA ALA A 4 13.22 -0.73 -5.00
C ALA A 4 11.97 -0.38 -5.83
N SER A 5 12.12 -0.17 -7.16
CA SER A 5 10.97 0.13 -8.04
C SER A 5 10.02 -1.06 -8.24
N TYR A 6 10.50 -2.28 -8.02
CA TYR A 6 9.67 -3.48 -8.15
C TYR A 6 8.67 -3.63 -7.00
N SER A 7 8.98 -3.13 -5.81
CA SER A 7 8.07 -3.14 -4.66
C SER A 7 6.82 -2.28 -4.90
N ASP A 8 6.93 -1.22 -5.71
CA ASP A 8 5.79 -0.38 -6.11
C ASP A 8 4.75 -1.16 -6.92
N SER A 9 5.14 -2.23 -7.62
CA SER A 9 4.21 -3.08 -8.36
C SER A 9 3.23 -3.79 -7.42
N ALA A 10 3.70 -4.25 -6.26
CA ALA A 10 2.84 -4.84 -5.23
C ALA A 10 1.83 -3.81 -4.69
N VAL A 11 2.30 -2.60 -4.37
CA VAL A 11 1.45 -1.51 -3.88
C VAL A 11 0.40 -1.11 -4.92
N ARG A 12 0.81 -0.96 -6.18
CA ARG A 12 -0.12 -0.63 -7.28
C ARG A 12 -1.22 -1.67 -7.41
N LEU A 13 -0.86 -2.96 -7.43
CA LEU A 13 -1.85 -4.03 -7.56
C LEU A 13 -2.78 -4.09 -6.35
N VAL A 14 -2.26 -4.05 -5.13
CA VAL A 14 -3.07 -4.05 -3.91
C VAL A 14 -4.06 -2.89 -3.90
N ASN A 15 -3.65 -1.72 -4.35
CA ASN A 15 -4.46 -0.49 -4.30
C ASN A 15 -5.44 -0.35 -5.49
N THR A 16 -5.53 -1.34 -6.38
CA THR A 16 -6.63 -1.40 -7.37
C THR A 16 -7.99 -1.67 -6.71
N GLU A 17 -8.00 -2.11 -5.47
CA GLU A 17 -9.20 -2.31 -4.67
C GLU A 17 -9.16 -1.44 -3.41
N GLU A 18 -10.26 -0.76 -3.12
CA GLU A 18 -10.47 -0.04 -1.86
C GLU A 18 -11.68 -0.64 -1.13
N PRO A 19 -11.47 -1.69 -0.30
CA PRO A 19 -12.56 -2.46 0.30
C PRO A 19 -13.54 -1.61 1.13
N ALA A 20 -13.02 -0.60 1.84
CA ALA A 20 -13.84 0.29 2.66
C ALA A 20 -14.80 1.19 1.85
N ARG A 21 -14.57 1.31 0.54
CA ARG A 21 -15.43 2.07 -0.40
C ARG A 21 -16.19 1.16 -1.37
N GLY A 22 -15.90 -0.13 -1.35
CA GLY A 22 -16.47 -1.08 -2.30
C GLY A 22 -16.05 -0.81 -3.74
N THR A 23 -14.88 -0.21 -3.97
CA THR A 23 -14.39 0.10 -5.32
C THR A 23 -13.31 -0.89 -5.74
N ASP A 24 -13.41 -1.40 -6.97
CA ASP A 24 -12.42 -2.23 -7.63
C ASP A 24 -12.18 -1.69 -9.04
N THR A 25 -10.97 -1.26 -9.34
CA THR A 25 -10.58 -0.75 -10.66
C THR A 25 -10.01 -1.83 -11.58
N LEU A 26 -9.77 -3.04 -11.05
CA LEU A 26 -9.25 -4.17 -11.83
C LEU A 26 -10.39 -4.95 -12.48
N THR A 27 -11.08 -4.33 -13.44
CA THR A 27 -12.33 -4.85 -14.02
C THR A 27 -12.20 -5.39 -15.44
N SER A 28 -11.07 -5.12 -16.11
CA SER A 28 -10.84 -5.53 -17.51
C SER A 28 -9.39 -5.86 -17.79
N VAL A 29 -9.11 -6.46 -18.95
CA VAL A 29 -7.74 -6.73 -19.39
C VAL A 29 -6.94 -5.44 -19.60
N GLU A 30 -7.58 -4.35 -19.99
CA GLU A 30 -6.95 -3.02 -20.12
C GLU A 30 -6.47 -2.52 -18.77
N ALA A 31 -7.27 -2.71 -17.72
CA ALA A 31 -6.88 -2.37 -16.35
C ALA A 31 -5.69 -3.22 -15.88
N VAL A 32 -5.62 -4.50 -16.26
CA VAL A 32 -4.43 -5.35 -16.03
C VAL A 32 -3.22 -4.80 -16.78
N ARG A 33 -3.36 -4.47 -18.06
CA ARG A 33 -2.28 -3.91 -18.89
C ARG A 33 -1.73 -2.61 -18.34
N ALA A 34 -2.58 -1.77 -17.77
CA ALA A 34 -2.20 -0.49 -17.17
C ALA A 34 -1.31 -0.62 -15.91
N LEU A 35 -1.28 -1.80 -15.28
CA LEU A 35 -0.38 -2.06 -14.15
C LEU A 35 1.08 -2.19 -14.54
N PHE A 36 1.35 -2.56 -15.79
CA PHE A 36 2.71 -2.75 -16.28
C PHE A 36 3.37 -1.40 -16.59
N GLY A 37 4.62 -1.24 -16.17
CA GLY A 37 5.42 -0.06 -16.48
C GLY A 37 5.88 -0.01 -17.94
N ALA A 38 6.49 1.08 -18.35
CA ALA A 38 6.95 1.33 -19.72
C ALA A 38 7.90 0.22 -20.25
N GLY A 39 8.80 -0.29 -19.41
CA GLY A 39 9.74 -1.38 -19.78
C GLY A 39 9.12 -2.78 -19.84
N SER A 40 7.81 -2.94 -19.56
CA SER A 40 7.13 -4.24 -19.51
C SER A 40 5.98 -4.37 -20.50
N GLN A 41 6.00 -3.56 -21.58
CA GLN A 41 4.92 -3.53 -22.59
C GLN A 41 4.71 -4.87 -23.31
N ALA A 42 5.77 -5.66 -23.53
CA ALA A 42 5.67 -6.99 -24.10
C ALA A 42 4.88 -7.95 -23.19
N ALA A 43 5.09 -7.87 -21.86
CA ALA A 43 4.33 -8.63 -20.88
C ALA A 43 2.87 -8.14 -20.81
N ALA A 44 2.64 -6.82 -20.84
CA ALA A 44 1.30 -6.25 -20.88
C ALA A 44 0.46 -6.75 -22.06
N ARG A 45 1.05 -6.82 -23.27
CA ARG A 45 0.37 -7.33 -24.48
C ARG A 45 -0.04 -8.79 -24.40
N ARG A 46 0.62 -9.60 -23.55
CA ARG A 46 0.26 -11.01 -23.33
C ARG A 46 -0.92 -11.19 -22.37
N ALA A 47 -1.34 -10.14 -21.67
CA ALA A 47 -2.47 -10.23 -20.77
C ALA A 47 -3.78 -10.50 -21.50
N THR A 48 -4.57 -11.42 -20.96
CA THR A 48 -5.86 -11.91 -21.45
C THR A 48 -6.96 -11.65 -20.41
N GLU A 49 -8.23 -11.86 -20.78
CA GLU A 49 -9.36 -11.75 -19.85
C GLU A 49 -9.22 -12.71 -18.64
N ALA A 50 -8.63 -13.88 -18.84
CA ALA A 50 -8.39 -14.83 -17.73
C ALA A 50 -7.41 -14.27 -16.69
N ASP A 51 -6.54 -13.32 -17.08
CA ASP A 51 -5.60 -12.70 -16.15
C ASP A 51 -6.28 -11.75 -15.17
N VAL A 52 -7.45 -11.20 -15.48
CA VAL A 52 -8.21 -10.34 -14.55
C VAL A 52 -8.49 -11.10 -13.24
N THR A 53 -9.00 -12.33 -13.34
CA THR A 53 -9.27 -13.17 -12.17
C THR A 53 -7.98 -13.58 -11.46
N ARG A 54 -6.94 -13.93 -12.20
CA ARG A 54 -5.64 -14.31 -11.63
C ARG A 54 -4.98 -13.16 -10.89
N PHE A 55 -5.00 -11.94 -11.45
CA PHE A 55 -4.48 -10.74 -10.80
C PHE A 55 -5.24 -10.39 -9.52
N ARG A 56 -6.57 -10.56 -9.50
CA ARG A 56 -7.37 -10.40 -8.27
C ARG A 56 -6.95 -11.40 -7.19
N SER A 57 -6.66 -12.65 -7.56
CA SER A 57 -6.14 -13.67 -6.62
C SER A 57 -4.78 -13.27 -6.06
N VAL A 58 -3.83 -12.87 -6.91
CA VAL A 58 -2.51 -12.37 -6.47
C VAL A 58 -2.65 -11.13 -5.59
N ARG A 59 -3.55 -10.20 -5.96
CA ARG A 59 -3.86 -9.00 -5.17
C ARG A 59 -4.30 -9.35 -3.75
N ALA A 60 -5.22 -10.30 -3.62
CA ALA A 60 -5.73 -10.71 -2.30
C ALA A 60 -4.61 -11.27 -1.42
N ARG A 61 -3.70 -12.05 -1.98
CA ARG A 61 -2.55 -12.62 -1.27
C ARG A 61 -1.53 -11.54 -0.88
N LEU A 62 -1.19 -10.62 -1.79
CA LEU A 62 -0.33 -9.48 -1.47
C LEU A 62 -0.95 -8.59 -0.38
N ARG A 63 -2.27 -8.33 -0.45
CA ARG A 63 -2.99 -7.60 0.60
C ARG A 63 -2.87 -8.29 1.95
N ALA A 64 -2.93 -9.63 2.00
CA ALA A 64 -2.75 -10.38 3.24
C ALA A 64 -1.35 -10.18 3.86
N VAL A 65 -0.29 -10.06 3.04
CA VAL A 65 1.06 -9.71 3.51
C VAL A 65 1.05 -8.34 4.20
N PHE A 66 0.51 -7.30 3.55
CA PHE A 66 0.40 -5.96 4.14
C PHE A 66 -0.47 -5.95 5.40
N THR A 67 -1.54 -6.73 5.43
CA THR A 67 -2.43 -6.81 6.59
C THR A 67 -1.73 -7.44 7.78
N ALA A 68 -0.98 -8.52 7.58
CA ALA A 68 -0.22 -9.17 8.64
C ALA A 68 0.90 -8.24 9.16
N ALA A 69 1.62 -7.55 8.26
CA ALA A 69 2.64 -6.58 8.65
C ALA A 69 2.06 -5.40 9.45
N ASP A 70 0.94 -4.82 9.01
CA ASP A 70 0.24 -3.71 9.69
C ASP A 70 -0.29 -4.12 11.08
N ALA A 71 -0.59 -5.41 11.26
CA ALA A 71 -1.00 -6.00 12.55
C ALA A 71 0.20 -6.35 13.47
N GLY A 72 1.44 -6.17 13.01
CA GLY A 72 2.64 -6.57 13.77
C GLY A 72 2.94 -8.09 13.72
N GLU A 73 2.24 -8.85 12.88
CA GLU A 73 2.40 -10.30 12.71
C GLU A 73 3.56 -10.62 11.74
N ALA A 74 4.80 -10.26 12.12
CA ALA A 74 5.95 -10.29 11.23
C ALA A 74 6.21 -11.67 10.60
N THR A 75 6.22 -12.74 11.40
CA THR A 75 6.41 -14.12 10.90
C THR A 75 5.34 -14.49 9.87
N ARG A 76 4.08 -14.18 10.15
CA ARG A 76 2.98 -14.46 9.23
C ARG A 76 3.12 -13.67 7.92
N ALA A 77 3.52 -12.40 7.97
CA ALA A 77 3.76 -11.61 6.77
C ALA A 77 4.86 -12.23 5.89
N VAL A 78 5.95 -12.69 6.52
CA VAL A 78 7.06 -13.38 5.84
C VAL A 78 6.59 -14.71 5.24
N ASP A 79 5.86 -15.54 5.97
CA ASP A 79 5.36 -16.85 5.48
C ASP A 79 4.41 -16.67 4.27
N LEU A 80 3.52 -15.67 4.33
CA LEU A 80 2.65 -15.32 3.22
C LEU A 80 3.44 -14.86 1.98
N LEU A 81 4.47 -14.04 2.18
CA LEU A 81 5.35 -13.61 1.09
C LEU A 81 6.16 -14.76 0.52
N ASN A 82 6.72 -15.63 1.35
CA ASN A 82 7.44 -16.82 0.92
C ASN A 82 6.56 -17.76 0.10
N SER A 83 5.27 -17.91 0.44
CA SER A 83 4.35 -18.71 -0.38
C SER A 83 4.16 -18.14 -1.79
N LEU A 84 4.18 -16.80 -1.95
CA LEU A 84 4.15 -16.15 -3.26
C LEU A 84 5.47 -16.36 -4.03
N LEU A 85 6.61 -16.24 -3.37
CA LEU A 85 7.93 -16.46 -3.98
C LEU A 85 8.11 -17.90 -4.47
N LEU A 86 7.59 -18.88 -3.74
CA LEU A 86 7.64 -20.29 -4.14
C LEU A 86 6.74 -20.58 -5.34
N GLU A 87 5.55 -19.97 -5.42
CA GLU A 87 4.62 -20.19 -6.53
C GLU A 87 5.02 -19.42 -7.79
N PHE A 88 5.61 -18.23 -7.60
CA PHE A 88 6.05 -17.36 -8.71
C PHE A 88 7.56 -17.12 -8.64
N PRO A 89 8.37 -18.14 -8.96
CA PRO A 89 9.82 -18.03 -8.88
C PRO A 89 10.35 -17.01 -9.88
N VAL A 90 11.40 -16.30 -9.49
CA VAL A 90 12.14 -15.42 -10.40
C VAL A 90 13.18 -16.20 -11.20
N SER A 91 13.38 -15.75 -12.46
CA SER A 91 14.47 -16.22 -13.32
C SER A 91 15.25 -14.99 -13.80
N PRO A 92 16.22 -14.50 -13.01
CA PRO A 92 16.90 -13.26 -13.30
C PRO A 92 17.71 -13.35 -14.60
N GLN A 93 17.58 -12.35 -15.48
CA GLN A 93 18.31 -12.22 -16.73
C GLN A 93 18.82 -10.80 -16.88
N ILE A 94 20.02 -10.64 -17.46
CA ILE A 94 20.57 -9.33 -17.80
C ILE A 94 20.12 -8.99 -19.23
N SER A 95 19.56 -7.80 -19.40
CA SER A 95 19.09 -7.29 -20.69
C SER A 95 19.60 -5.88 -20.97
N GLY A 96 19.71 -5.53 -22.26
CA GLY A 96 20.11 -4.20 -22.71
C GLY A 96 19.20 -3.61 -23.78
N HIS A 97 18.00 -4.19 -23.99
CA HIS A 97 17.14 -3.83 -25.12
C HIS A 97 16.21 -2.64 -24.90
N ASP A 98 15.97 -2.23 -23.63
CA ASP A 98 14.96 -1.21 -23.33
C ASP A 98 15.53 0.21 -23.30
N TYR A 99 16.84 0.35 -23.06
CA TYR A 99 17.48 1.65 -22.88
C TYR A 99 18.87 1.66 -23.51
N LEU A 100 19.16 2.72 -24.25
CA LEU A 100 20.50 3.06 -24.72
C LEU A 100 21.02 4.25 -23.92
N ASP A 101 22.35 4.34 -23.75
CA ASP A 101 22.99 5.55 -23.23
C ASP A 101 23.10 6.62 -24.35
N ASP A 102 23.65 7.80 -24.03
CA ASP A 102 23.79 8.90 -24.97
C ASP A 102 24.74 8.56 -26.14
N GLU A 103 25.57 7.53 -25.99
CA GLU A 103 26.48 7.03 -27.04
C GLU A 103 25.88 5.85 -27.83
N GLY A 104 24.59 5.50 -27.56
CA GLY A 104 23.89 4.44 -28.25
C GLY A 104 24.24 3.02 -27.78
N ARG A 105 24.89 2.86 -26.63
CA ARG A 105 25.26 1.56 -26.05
C ARG A 105 24.14 1.03 -25.16
N PRO A 106 23.92 -0.30 -25.09
CA PRO A 106 22.95 -0.89 -24.18
C PRO A 106 23.20 -0.51 -22.71
N ARG A 107 22.19 0.01 -22.03
CA ARG A 107 22.19 0.12 -20.57
C ARG A 107 21.73 -1.20 -19.96
N TRP A 108 22.71 -1.96 -19.49
CA TRP A 108 22.45 -3.27 -18.87
C TRP A 108 21.59 -3.13 -17.63
N HIS A 109 20.54 -3.92 -17.53
CA HIS A 109 19.63 -3.99 -16.39
C HIS A 109 19.12 -5.41 -16.18
N MET A 110 18.59 -5.68 -15.00
CA MET A 110 18.10 -7.02 -14.64
C MET A 110 16.58 -7.11 -14.87
N HIS A 111 16.16 -8.16 -15.56
CA HIS A 111 14.78 -8.62 -15.56
C HIS A 111 14.64 -9.78 -14.57
N LEU A 112 13.58 -9.78 -13.76
CA LEU A 112 13.33 -10.84 -12.78
C LEU A 112 12.50 -11.98 -13.33
N ALA A 113 11.78 -11.78 -14.44
CA ALA A 113 10.88 -12.77 -15.02
C ALA A 113 10.66 -12.50 -16.53
N ASP A 114 11.68 -12.71 -17.35
CA ASP A 114 11.64 -12.40 -18.79
C ASP A 114 10.77 -13.38 -19.61
N HIS A 115 10.65 -14.62 -19.14
CA HIS A 115 9.85 -15.67 -19.80
C HIS A 115 8.80 -16.25 -18.86
N PRO A 116 7.89 -15.43 -18.30
CA PRO A 116 6.82 -15.96 -17.49
C PRO A 116 5.85 -16.76 -18.37
N SER A 117 5.27 -17.83 -17.80
CA SER A 117 4.27 -18.66 -18.47
C SER A 117 3.04 -17.84 -18.89
N ASN A 118 2.76 -16.74 -18.20
CA ASN A 118 1.69 -15.79 -18.50
C ASN A 118 1.99 -14.40 -17.87
N ALA A 119 1.19 -13.40 -18.21
CA ALA A 119 1.35 -12.04 -17.71
C ALA A 119 1.27 -11.95 -16.18
N THR A 120 0.36 -12.73 -15.57
CA THR A 120 0.17 -12.76 -14.12
C THR A 120 1.40 -13.31 -13.41
N ALA A 121 1.98 -14.42 -13.89
CA ALA A 121 3.15 -15.03 -13.23
C ALA A 121 4.35 -14.06 -13.21
N GLY A 122 4.62 -13.37 -14.33
CA GLY A 122 5.71 -12.40 -14.40
C GLY A 122 5.49 -11.21 -13.47
N TYR A 123 4.27 -10.68 -13.44
CA TYR A 123 3.94 -9.57 -12.55
C TYR A 123 4.03 -9.97 -11.08
N ALA A 124 3.48 -11.14 -10.71
CA ALA A 124 3.50 -11.66 -9.35
C ALA A 124 4.93 -11.93 -8.86
N ALA A 125 5.78 -12.54 -9.69
CA ALA A 125 7.19 -12.77 -9.38
C ALA A 125 7.92 -11.44 -9.10
N THR A 126 7.73 -10.45 -9.96
CA THR A 126 8.34 -9.11 -9.80
C THR A 126 7.85 -8.42 -8.54
N ALA A 127 6.55 -8.43 -8.28
CA ALA A 127 5.95 -7.79 -7.12
C ALA A 127 6.38 -8.47 -5.80
N ALA A 128 6.37 -9.80 -5.74
CA ALA A 128 6.79 -10.56 -4.56
C ALA A 128 8.27 -10.36 -4.27
N MET A 129 9.13 -10.42 -5.30
CA MET A 129 10.56 -10.19 -5.14
C MET A 129 10.87 -8.76 -4.72
N GLY A 130 10.17 -7.76 -5.27
CA GLY A 130 10.32 -6.37 -4.86
C GLY A 130 9.95 -6.16 -3.38
N LEU A 131 8.86 -6.80 -2.90
CA LEU A 131 8.53 -6.78 -1.47
C LEU A 131 9.58 -7.50 -0.61
N ALA A 132 10.11 -8.63 -1.08
CA ALA A 132 11.16 -9.34 -0.36
C ALA A 132 12.42 -8.48 -0.19
N PHE A 133 12.86 -7.80 -1.24
CA PHE A 133 13.95 -6.82 -1.13
C PHE A 133 13.62 -5.69 -0.16
N HIS A 134 12.43 -5.10 -0.27
CA HIS A 134 12.04 -4.03 0.63
C HIS A 134 12.03 -4.49 2.10
N LEU A 135 11.48 -5.67 2.37
CA LEU A 135 11.40 -6.25 3.69
C LEU A 135 12.78 -6.56 4.27
N THR A 136 13.70 -7.11 3.48
CA THR A 136 15.06 -7.45 3.95
C THR A 136 15.93 -6.22 4.16
N GLU A 137 15.72 -5.16 3.38
CA GLU A 137 16.48 -3.89 3.50
C GLU A 137 15.95 -3.00 4.63
N TYR A 138 14.62 -2.86 4.75
CA TYR A 138 14.01 -1.88 5.65
C TYR A 138 13.29 -2.48 6.85
N GLY A 139 12.91 -3.75 6.80
CA GLY A 139 12.13 -4.44 7.83
C GLY A 139 10.64 -4.58 7.48
N VAL A 140 9.99 -5.57 8.14
CA VAL A 140 8.56 -5.88 7.94
C VAL A 140 7.67 -4.74 8.39
N ASP A 141 8.06 -4.00 9.41
CA ASP A 141 7.37 -2.86 10.00
C ASP A 141 7.27 -1.63 9.07
N ARG A 142 7.91 -1.72 7.89
CA ARG A 142 7.82 -0.71 6.82
C ARG A 142 6.69 -0.96 5.82
N LEU A 143 6.04 -2.11 5.90
CA LEU A 143 4.83 -2.41 5.13
C LEU A 143 3.62 -2.02 5.96
N GLY A 144 2.75 -1.15 5.44
CA GLY A 144 1.60 -0.69 6.21
C GLY A 144 0.34 -0.47 5.39
N LEU A 145 -0.78 -0.32 6.09
CA LEU A 145 -2.06 0.09 5.54
C LEU A 145 -2.42 1.49 6.03
N CYS A 146 -2.95 2.31 5.12
CA CYS A 146 -3.25 3.72 5.38
C CYS A 146 -4.17 3.93 6.59
N GLN A 147 -3.73 4.75 7.55
CA GLN A 147 -4.46 5.05 8.79
C GLN A 147 -5.50 6.17 8.65
N ALA A 148 -5.64 6.80 7.47
CA ALA A 148 -6.64 7.82 7.21
C ALA A 148 -8.00 7.19 6.87
N ALA A 149 -8.84 6.92 7.84
CA ALA A 149 -10.17 6.34 7.63
C ALA A 149 -10.97 7.13 6.54
N PRO A 150 -11.74 6.42 5.68
CA PRO A 150 -11.89 4.96 5.59
C PRO A 150 -10.83 4.25 4.74
N CYS A 151 -9.77 4.95 4.26
CA CYS A 151 -8.74 4.40 3.38
C CYS A 151 -7.94 3.29 4.07
N ARG A 152 -7.74 2.18 3.34
CA ARG A 152 -6.90 1.06 3.75
C ARG A 152 -5.93 0.67 2.62
N ASN A 153 -5.49 1.65 1.83
CA ASN A 153 -4.49 1.44 0.78
C ASN A 153 -3.14 1.07 1.39
N ALA A 154 -2.48 0.12 0.75
CA ALA A 154 -1.12 -0.28 1.11
C ALA A 154 -0.13 0.85 0.81
N TYR A 155 0.94 0.92 1.59
CA TYR A 155 2.10 1.76 1.33
C TYR A 155 3.38 1.09 1.81
N LEU A 156 4.51 1.57 1.30
CA LEU A 156 5.85 1.24 1.77
C LEU A 156 6.43 2.47 2.46
N ASP A 157 6.99 2.29 3.64
CA ASP A 157 7.67 3.36 4.36
C ASP A 157 9.16 3.33 4.05
N THR A 158 9.60 4.23 3.19
CA THR A 158 11.02 4.48 2.87
C THR A 158 11.58 5.69 3.61
N SER A 159 10.82 6.26 4.56
CA SER A 159 11.26 7.42 5.32
C SER A 159 12.37 7.05 6.31
N THR A 160 13.33 7.97 6.49
CA THR A 160 14.45 7.78 7.44
C THR A 160 13.96 7.51 8.86
N ASN A 161 12.88 8.20 9.28
CA ASN A 161 12.39 8.19 10.67
C ASN A 161 11.26 7.20 10.92
N ARG A 162 10.96 6.27 9.99
CA ARG A 162 9.85 5.30 10.12
C ARG A 162 8.52 5.97 10.45
N SER A 163 8.23 7.11 9.80
CA SER A 163 7.12 7.99 10.21
C SER A 163 5.92 7.95 9.29
N ARG A 164 5.99 7.24 8.16
CA ARG A 164 4.89 7.17 7.20
C ARG A 164 3.72 6.37 7.78
N ARG A 165 2.53 6.98 7.80
CA ARG A 165 1.27 6.37 8.25
C ARG A 165 0.16 6.43 7.20
N TYR A 166 0.41 7.13 6.11
CA TYR A 166 -0.61 7.39 5.08
C TYR A 166 -0.06 7.05 3.71
N CYS A 167 -0.94 6.52 2.84
CA CYS A 167 -0.55 6.15 1.48
C CYS A 167 -0.25 7.37 0.58
N SER A 168 -0.77 8.55 0.94
CA SER A 168 -0.59 9.79 0.18
C SER A 168 -0.73 11.03 1.05
N ASP A 169 -0.25 12.19 0.56
CA ASP A 169 -0.39 13.50 1.22
C ASP A 169 -1.87 13.89 1.38
N ARG A 170 -2.72 13.54 0.42
CA ARG A 170 -4.17 13.73 0.51
C ARG A 170 -4.77 12.99 1.71
N CYS A 171 -4.32 11.78 1.98
CA CYS A 171 -4.75 11.01 3.15
C CYS A 171 -4.20 11.61 4.44
N ALA A 172 -2.95 12.05 4.46
CA ALA A 172 -2.34 12.73 5.60
C ALA A 172 -3.12 14.01 5.97
N THR A 173 -3.40 14.86 4.98
CA THR A 173 -4.19 16.08 5.17
C THR A 173 -5.58 15.78 5.71
N ARG A 174 -6.29 14.79 5.13
CA ARG A 174 -7.62 14.39 5.59
C ARG A 174 -7.61 13.93 7.04
N ALA A 175 -6.65 13.11 7.44
CA ALA A 175 -6.50 12.62 8.81
C ALA A 175 -6.21 13.75 9.79
N ASN A 176 -5.32 14.69 9.43
CA ASN A 176 -4.99 15.84 10.25
C ASN A 176 -6.19 16.77 10.46
N VAL A 177 -6.98 17.03 9.41
CA VAL A 177 -8.21 17.83 9.51
C VAL A 177 -9.24 17.14 10.40
N ALA A 178 -9.42 15.82 10.27
CA ALA A 178 -10.33 15.05 11.11
C ALA A 178 -9.91 15.09 12.58
N ALA A 179 -8.63 14.92 12.87
CA ALA A 179 -8.08 15.00 14.22
C ALA A 179 -8.23 16.41 14.85
N TYR A 180 -8.01 17.47 14.05
CA TYR A 180 -8.22 18.84 14.49
C TYR A 180 -9.70 19.09 14.86
N ARG A 181 -10.63 18.67 14.00
CA ARG A 181 -12.07 18.83 14.25
C ARG A 181 -12.54 18.05 15.47
N ALA A 182 -11.99 16.83 15.70
CA ALA A 182 -12.29 16.04 16.89
C ALA A 182 -11.83 16.73 18.17
N ARG A 183 -10.59 17.24 18.19
CA ARG A 183 -10.06 17.99 19.34
C ARG A 183 -10.89 19.23 19.65
N LYS A 184 -11.31 19.99 18.63
CA LYS A 184 -12.14 21.19 18.80
C LYS A 184 -13.51 20.86 19.41
N ARG A 185 -14.14 19.75 19.02
CA ARG A 185 -15.41 19.29 19.60
C ARG A 185 -15.26 18.92 21.06
N LEU A 186 -14.27 18.11 21.39
CA LEU A 186 -13.98 17.72 22.79
C LEU A 186 -13.67 18.93 23.68
N GLY A 187 -12.98 19.93 23.15
CA GLY A 187 -12.72 21.20 23.88
C GLY A 187 -14.02 21.99 24.17
N ALA A 188 -14.92 22.05 23.18
CA ALA A 188 -16.22 22.73 23.36
C ALA A 188 -17.12 22.01 24.40
N GLU A 189 -17.14 20.66 24.35
CA GLU A 189 -17.91 19.84 25.31
C GLU A 189 -17.40 20.01 26.75
N ARG A 190 -16.08 20.04 26.97
CA ARG A 190 -15.48 20.29 28.29
C ARG A 190 -15.82 21.68 28.81
N SER A 191 -15.78 22.71 27.96
CA SER A 191 -16.13 24.07 28.34
C SER A 191 -17.60 24.21 28.73
N ALA A 192 -18.50 23.51 28.03
CA ALA A 192 -19.93 23.49 28.33
C ALA A 192 -20.24 22.75 29.65
N ASP A 193 -19.51 21.71 29.98
CA ASP A 193 -19.68 20.93 31.21
C ASP A 193 -19.17 21.72 32.45
N THR A 194 -18.03 22.41 32.32
CA THR A 194 -17.49 23.27 33.35
C THR A 194 -18.43 24.45 33.67
N GLY A 195 -19.07 25.02 32.65
CA GLY A 195 -20.07 26.07 32.83
C GLY A 195 -21.34 25.60 33.56
N ARG A 196 -21.77 24.37 33.32
CA ARG A 196 -22.95 23.77 33.96
C ARG A 196 -22.73 23.45 35.45
N THR A 197 -21.53 22.92 35.78
CA THR A 197 -21.14 22.67 37.18
C THR A 197 -20.99 23.95 37.97
N ALA A 198 -20.46 25.04 37.41
CA ALA A 198 -20.35 26.34 38.06
C ALA A 198 -21.73 26.95 38.34
N GLN A 199 -22.69 26.84 37.42
CA GLN A 199 -24.06 27.36 37.62
C GLN A 199 -24.82 26.57 38.69
N SER A 200 -24.71 25.23 38.75
CA SER A 200 -25.36 24.43 39.78
C SER A 200 -24.84 24.71 41.19
N SER A 201 -23.56 25.02 41.32
CA SER A 201 -22.94 25.39 42.59
C SER A 201 -23.42 26.76 43.08
N GLN A 202 -23.64 27.74 42.21
CA GLN A 202 -24.18 29.07 42.57
C GLN A 202 -25.64 29.01 42.98
N GLU A 203 -26.49 28.19 42.32
CA GLU A 203 -27.88 27.99 42.68
C GLU A 203 -28.04 27.31 44.07
N THR A 204 -27.15 26.38 44.39
CA THR A 204 -27.17 25.69 45.71
C THR A 204 -26.82 26.64 46.84
N THR A 205 -25.83 27.54 46.64
CA THR A 205 -25.41 28.51 47.64
C THR A 205 -26.51 29.56 47.88
N ALA A 206 -27.16 30.04 46.82
CA ALA A 206 -28.25 31.03 46.96
C ALA A 206 -29.52 30.49 47.63
N ARG A 207 -29.70 29.13 47.67
CA ARG A 207 -30.84 28.48 48.30
C ARG A 207 -30.61 28.23 49.83
N THR A 208 -29.37 28.24 50.28
CA THR A 208 -28.98 28.02 51.69
C THR A 208 -29.00 29.32 52.50
N GLU A 209 -28.99 30.48 51.85
CA GLU A 209 -29.01 31.81 52.48
C GLU A 209 -30.43 32.43 52.64
N ARG A 210 -31.47 31.67 52.32
CA ARG A 210 -32.87 32.07 52.61
C ARG A 210 -33.46 31.15 53.67
#